data_6f2e88963f6db77f123d8a13ab389798
#
_entry.id   6f2e88963f6db77f123d8a13ab389798
#
_cell.length_a   1.000
_cell.length_b   1.000
_cell.length_c   1.000
_cell.angle_alpha   90.00
_cell.angle_beta   90.00
_cell.angle_gamma   90.00
#
_symmetry.space_group_name_H-M   'P 1'
#
loop_
_entity.id
_entity.type
_entity.pdbx_description
1 polymer ?
#
loop_
_entity_poly.entity_id
_entity_poly.type
_entity_poly.pdbx_seq_one_letter_code
_entity_poly.pdbx_strand_id
1 'polypeptide(L)'
;MQNLITKLYQLAQTSHIVSTLLEPAHIIILALPFLTLFIALIILAIQLRTQQTLSERRIVSTYTFIWYLAAAYLLIILPLPTRSSVATMTGAEYNLQPFFFVSQLRLLTGFQLSNPATWLATFKTSTFFQPFFNVLLLMPFGAYLKARHHWPLWLITLASLALSLFFETTQLTGLYGYYSRAYRMFDVDDLITNTFGGWLGAVGLTLLPQKWWTTDHSKQLQHTNHPINWRRITALLIDWGLIAGFDTIYFVLVKHFNWPLPHDFRWLYLANILLFFWLPARLWQGKTIGGWLTNSRIVSVGGQVATGWQLLIHYGGLYLVSLPLLFLDLWFFNKLGNVPSPELNRWDISLVVVSLTLLVISYDLLLTFFSRDHQLWCERLSKTTVK
;
A
#
# COMPACT_ATOMS: atom_id res chain seq x y z
N MET A 1 -11.99 22.54 -9.32
CA MET A 1 -12.02 21.44 -8.32
C MET A 1 -13.41 20.85 -8.17
N GLN A 2 -14.47 21.67 -7.95
CA GLN A 2 -15.86 21.16 -7.89
C GLN A 2 -16.27 20.37 -9.13
N ASN A 3 -15.97 20.85 -10.36
CA ASN A 3 -16.28 20.12 -11.59
C ASN A 3 -15.49 18.81 -11.76
N LEU A 4 -14.29 18.70 -11.23
CA LEU A 4 -13.49 17.46 -11.30
C LEU A 4 -14.04 16.43 -10.32
N ILE A 5 -14.33 16.83 -9.10
CA ILE A 5 -14.94 15.98 -8.07
C ILE A 5 -16.34 15.55 -8.52
N THR A 6 -17.13 16.45 -9.08
CA THR A 6 -18.46 16.13 -9.63
C THR A 6 -18.36 15.23 -10.87
N LYS A 7 -17.38 15.44 -11.77
CA LYS A 7 -17.12 14.53 -12.89
C LYS A 7 -16.57 13.17 -12.44
N LEU A 8 -15.65 13.12 -11.48
CA LEU A 8 -15.18 11.87 -10.89
C LEU A 8 -16.33 11.16 -10.17
N TYR A 9 -17.20 11.88 -9.48
CA TYR A 9 -18.38 11.32 -8.82
C TYR A 9 -19.43 10.86 -9.83
N GLN A 10 -19.63 11.58 -10.94
CA GLN A 10 -20.52 11.17 -12.04
C GLN A 10 -19.93 10.01 -12.84
N LEU A 11 -18.62 10.01 -13.13
CA LEU A 11 -17.91 8.87 -13.70
C LEU A 11 -17.93 7.65 -12.76
N ALA A 12 -17.88 7.90 -11.46
CA ALA A 12 -18.03 6.89 -10.43
C ALA A 12 -19.45 6.30 -10.41
N GLN A 13 -20.46 7.11 -10.60
CA GLN A 13 -21.86 6.64 -10.65
C GLN A 13 -22.23 5.97 -11.99
N THR A 14 -21.62 6.38 -13.10
CA THR A 14 -21.91 5.83 -14.43
C THR A 14 -21.11 4.57 -14.76
N SER A 15 -19.98 4.33 -14.13
CA SER A 15 -19.26 3.06 -14.28
C SER A 15 -19.83 2.02 -13.33
N HIS A 16 -20.38 0.96 -13.87
CA HIS A 16 -20.88 -0.21 -13.10
C HIS A 16 -19.81 -0.78 -12.14
N ILE A 17 -18.54 -0.59 -12.45
CA ILE A 17 -17.39 -0.98 -11.64
C ILE A 17 -17.27 -0.13 -10.37
N VAL A 18 -17.48 1.18 -10.46
CA VAL A 18 -17.30 2.08 -9.31
C VAL A 18 -18.50 2.04 -8.37
N SER A 19 -19.74 1.88 -8.89
CA SER A 19 -20.90 1.67 -8.03
C SER A 19 -20.80 0.38 -7.22
N THR A 20 -20.24 -0.66 -7.82
CA THR A 20 -20.00 -1.96 -7.15
C THR A 20 -18.87 -1.85 -6.10
N LEU A 21 -17.82 -1.08 -6.38
CA LEU A 21 -16.71 -0.84 -5.43
C LEU A 21 -17.10 0.07 -4.25
N LEU A 22 -18.15 0.88 -4.40
CA LEU A 22 -18.62 1.81 -3.34
C LEU A 22 -19.60 1.17 -2.36
N GLU A 23 -19.97 -0.10 -2.52
CA GLU A 23 -20.71 -0.80 -1.47
C GLU A 23 -19.84 -0.91 -0.20
N PRO A 24 -20.41 -0.66 1.02
CA PRO A 24 -19.64 -0.55 2.26
C PRO A 24 -18.71 -1.76 2.53
N ALA A 25 -19.14 -2.95 2.17
CA ALA A 25 -18.35 -4.15 2.39
C ALA A 25 -17.18 -4.29 1.41
N HIS A 26 -17.32 -3.84 0.15
CA HIS A 26 -16.20 -3.78 -0.80
C HIS A 26 -15.13 -2.80 -0.31
N ILE A 27 -15.54 -1.67 0.26
CA ILE A 27 -14.60 -0.70 0.86
C ILE A 27 -13.82 -1.35 2.01
N ILE A 28 -14.48 -2.09 2.90
CA ILE A 28 -13.82 -2.77 4.02
C ILE A 28 -12.83 -3.81 3.50
N ILE A 29 -13.22 -4.64 2.54
CA ILE A 29 -12.36 -5.69 1.98
C ILE A 29 -11.16 -5.10 1.25
N LEU A 30 -11.37 -4.05 0.46
CA LEU A 30 -10.29 -3.32 -0.19
C LEU A 30 -9.40 -2.56 0.81
N ALA A 31 -9.96 -2.14 1.95
CA ALA A 31 -9.20 -1.46 3.00
C ALA A 31 -8.31 -2.40 3.82
N LEU A 32 -8.60 -3.72 3.87
CA LEU A 32 -7.80 -4.70 4.64
C LEU A 32 -6.30 -4.67 4.29
N PRO A 33 -5.85 -4.64 3.02
CA PRO A 33 -4.44 -4.53 2.70
C PRO A 33 -3.82 -3.22 3.21
N PHE A 34 -4.56 -2.13 3.13
CA PHE A 34 -4.10 -0.83 3.64
C PHE A 34 -4.04 -0.80 5.16
N LEU A 35 -4.98 -1.47 5.84
CA LEU A 35 -4.96 -1.64 7.28
C LEU A 35 -3.76 -2.50 7.73
N THR A 36 -3.49 -3.61 7.04
CA THR A 36 -2.32 -4.45 7.32
C THR A 36 -1.02 -3.70 7.06
N LEU A 37 -0.96 -2.92 5.98
CA LEU A 37 0.16 -2.02 5.70
C LEU A 37 0.34 -1.00 6.82
N PHE A 38 -0.74 -0.41 7.30
CA PHE A 38 -0.72 0.57 8.38
C PHE A 38 -0.25 -0.02 9.72
N ILE A 39 -0.76 -1.20 10.09
CA ILE A 39 -0.29 -1.93 11.28
C ILE A 39 1.20 -2.24 11.19
N ALA A 40 1.67 -2.64 10.03
CA ALA A 40 3.07 -2.93 9.82
C ALA A 40 3.96 -1.67 9.85
N LEU A 41 3.45 -0.53 9.41
CA LEU A 41 4.12 0.77 9.60
C LEU A 41 4.26 1.10 11.10
N ILE A 42 3.24 0.81 11.90
CA ILE A 42 3.31 0.99 13.37
C ILE A 42 4.37 0.06 13.97
N ILE A 43 4.39 -1.21 13.58
CA ILE A 43 5.40 -2.18 14.05
C ILE A 43 6.80 -1.72 13.68
N LEU A 44 6.99 -1.23 12.45
CA LEU A 44 8.27 -0.69 12.01
C LEU A 44 8.66 0.57 12.78
N ALA A 45 7.71 1.46 13.07
CA ALA A 45 7.95 2.65 13.88
C ALA A 45 8.43 2.29 15.30
N ILE A 46 7.79 1.28 15.92
CA ILE A 46 8.22 0.76 17.23
C ILE A 46 9.64 0.18 17.14
N GLN A 47 9.95 -0.57 16.09
CA GLN A 47 11.31 -1.10 15.87
C GLN A 47 12.33 0.03 15.67
N LEU A 48 12.02 1.04 14.87
CA LEU A 48 12.89 2.22 14.68
C LEU A 48 13.09 3.02 15.98
N ARG A 49 12.09 3.03 16.86
CA ARG A 49 12.18 3.67 18.16
C ARG A 49 13.09 2.92 19.12
N THR A 50 12.98 1.58 19.17
CA THR A 50 13.68 0.74 20.15
C THR A 50 15.08 0.30 19.69
N GLN A 51 15.28 0.11 18.38
CA GLN A 51 16.54 -0.32 17.80
C GLN A 51 17.17 0.83 17.00
N GLN A 52 18.23 1.42 17.51
CA GLN A 52 18.91 2.54 16.84
C GLN A 52 19.65 2.15 15.55
N THR A 53 19.75 0.86 15.23
CA THR A 53 20.60 0.32 14.15
C THR A 53 19.86 -0.69 13.27
N LEU A 54 18.74 -0.30 12.64
CA LEU A 54 18.15 -1.13 11.58
C LEU A 54 18.91 -0.89 10.27
N SER A 55 19.37 -1.96 9.62
CA SER A 55 19.97 -1.85 8.29
C SER A 55 18.90 -1.45 7.26
N GLU A 56 19.26 -0.62 6.28
CA GLU A 56 18.36 -0.21 5.18
C GLU A 56 17.76 -1.41 4.46
N ARG A 57 18.58 -2.45 4.19
CA ARG A 57 18.10 -3.69 3.58
C ARG A 57 16.96 -4.33 4.37
N ARG A 58 17.03 -4.27 5.70
CA ARG A 58 15.99 -4.82 6.57
C ARG A 58 14.69 -4.03 6.46
N ILE A 59 14.80 -2.70 6.47
CA ILE A 59 13.64 -1.82 6.34
C ILE A 59 12.97 -2.02 4.98
N VAL A 60 13.75 -1.90 3.90
CA VAL A 60 13.26 -2.08 2.53
C VAL A 60 12.63 -3.46 2.33
N SER A 61 13.30 -4.54 2.80
CA SER A 61 12.76 -5.90 2.71
C SER A 61 11.42 -6.05 3.44
N THR A 62 11.28 -5.44 4.61
CA THR A 62 10.02 -5.49 5.37
C THR A 62 8.91 -4.74 4.63
N TYR A 63 9.17 -3.52 4.13
CA TYR A 63 8.20 -2.77 3.34
C TYR A 63 7.78 -3.53 2.08
N THR A 64 8.74 -4.05 1.33
CA THR A 64 8.46 -4.83 0.11
C THR A 64 7.61 -6.06 0.42
N PHE A 65 7.89 -6.74 1.53
CA PHE A 65 7.11 -7.92 1.93
C PHE A 65 5.67 -7.58 2.30
N ILE A 66 5.44 -6.46 2.98
CA ILE A 66 4.10 -6.02 3.35
C ILE A 66 3.30 -5.64 2.09
N TRP A 67 3.91 -4.89 1.18
CA TRP A 67 3.30 -4.57 -0.11
C TRP A 67 2.99 -5.82 -0.92
N TYR A 68 3.90 -6.79 -0.91
CA TYR A 68 3.67 -8.08 -1.54
C TYR A 68 2.46 -8.81 -0.94
N LEU A 69 2.34 -8.89 0.40
CA LEU A 69 1.19 -9.55 1.04
C LEU A 69 -0.13 -8.85 0.71
N ALA A 70 -0.14 -7.52 0.69
CA ALA A 70 -1.31 -6.74 0.27
C ALA A 70 -1.67 -7.01 -1.19
N ALA A 71 -0.68 -7.04 -2.09
CA ALA A 71 -0.88 -7.37 -3.50
C ALA A 71 -1.37 -8.80 -3.70
N ALA A 72 -0.79 -9.78 -3.00
CA ALA A 72 -1.22 -11.18 -3.05
C ALA A 72 -2.68 -11.34 -2.60
N TYR A 73 -3.07 -10.68 -1.51
CA TYR A 73 -4.46 -10.67 -1.06
C TYR A 73 -5.41 -10.09 -2.11
N LEU A 74 -5.07 -8.93 -2.71
CA LEU A 74 -5.87 -8.31 -3.76
C LEU A 74 -5.97 -9.19 -5.01
N LEU A 75 -4.88 -9.81 -5.45
CA LEU A 75 -4.87 -10.71 -6.61
C LEU A 75 -5.79 -11.91 -6.43
N ILE A 76 -5.92 -12.42 -5.20
CA ILE A 76 -6.79 -13.56 -4.89
C ILE A 76 -8.25 -13.14 -4.82
N ILE A 77 -8.55 -11.98 -4.25
CA ILE A 77 -9.92 -11.54 -4.04
C ILE A 77 -10.54 -10.97 -5.31
N LEU A 78 -9.78 -10.23 -6.11
CA LEU A 78 -10.28 -9.60 -7.32
C LEU A 78 -10.38 -10.57 -8.51
N PRO A 79 -11.35 -10.36 -9.44
CA PRO A 79 -12.41 -9.36 -9.43
C PRO A 79 -13.57 -9.74 -8.51
N LEU A 80 -14.19 -8.75 -7.87
CA LEU A 80 -15.38 -8.95 -7.05
C LEU A 80 -16.63 -8.91 -7.94
N PRO A 81 -17.43 -9.97 -8.00
CA PRO A 81 -18.70 -9.98 -8.72
C PRO A 81 -19.78 -9.18 -7.98
N THR A 82 -20.88 -8.85 -8.64
CA THR A 82 -22.03 -8.22 -7.98
C THR A 82 -22.75 -9.21 -7.06
N ARG A 83 -23.40 -8.72 -6.00
CA ARG A 83 -24.19 -9.60 -5.10
C ARG A 83 -25.28 -10.36 -5.84
N SER A 84 -25.95 -9.71 -6.78
CA SER A 84 -26.99 -10.34 -7.59
C SER A 84 -26.44 -11.47 -8.45
N SER A 85 -25.25 -11.31 -9.06
CA SER A 85 -24.64 -12.38 -9.86
C SER A 85 -24.23 -13.56 -8.99
N VAL A 86 -23.69 -13.33 -7.79
CA VAL A 86 -23.34 -14.41 -6.88
C VAL A 86 -24.58 -15.16 -6.37
N ALA A 87 -25.66 -14.46 -6.07
CA ALA A 87 -26.90 -15.07 -5.59
C ALA A 87 -27.54 -16.02 -6.65
N THR A 88 -27.29 -15.76 -7.93
CA THR A 88 -27.78 -16.59 -9.04
C THR A 88 -26.77 -17.64 -9.53
N MET A 89 -25.56 -17.67 -8.98
CA MET A 89 -24.56 -18.68 -9.35
C MET A 89 -25.05 -20.09 -9.00
N THR A 90 -24.86 -20.99 -9.94
CA THR A 90 -25.11 -22.44 -9.78
C THR A 90 -23.78 -23.18 -9.91
N GLY A 91 -23.57 -24.25 -9.17
CA GLY A 91 -22.36 -25.05 -9.23
C GLY A 91 -21.81 -25.41 -7.85
N ALA A 92 -20.76 -26.23 -7.86
CA ALA A 92 -20.07 -26.66 -6.63
C ALA A 92 -19.34 -25.48 -5.99
N GLU A 93 -19.39 -25.41 -4.65
CA GLU A 93 -18.69 -24.40 -3.87
C GLU A 93 -17.29 -24.86 -3.46
N TYR A 94 -16.99 -26.14 -3.60
CA TYR A 94 -15.70 -26.74 -3.26
C TYR A 94 -15.30 -27.87 -4.17
N ASN A 95 -14.02 -28.01 -4.44
CA ASN A 95 -13.37 -29.13 -5.07
C ASN A 95 -12.35 -29.73 -4.09
N LEU A 96 -12.60 -30.98 -3.65
CA LEU A 96 -11.74 -31.68 -2.71
C LEU A 96 -10.88 -32.77 -3.36
N GLN A 97 -10.84 -32.83 -4.71
CA GLN A 97 -10.07 -33.83 -5.45
C GLN A 97 -8.63 -33.32 -5.66
N PRO A 98 -7.62 -33.90 -4.98
CA PRO A 98 -6.23 -33.49 -5.19
C PRO A 98 -5.76 -33.77 -6.61
N PHE A 99 -4.99 -32.84 -7.17
CA PHE A 99 -4.43 -32.92 -8.53
C PHE A 99 -5.50 -32.99 -9.64
N PHE A 100 -6.69 -32.45 -9.38
CA PHE A 100 -7.76 -32.35 -10.35
C PHE A 100 -7.33 -31.56 -11.60
N PHE A 101 -6.51 -30.51 -11.43
CA PHE A 101 -5.96 -29.74 -12.55
C PHE A 101 -5.14 -30.60 -13.51
N VAL A 102 -4.46 -31.67 -13.05
CA VAL A 102 -3.70 -32.56 -13.93
C VAL A 102 -4.62 -33.35 -14.85
N SER A 103 -5.76 -33.83 -14.34
CA SER A 103 -6.76 -34.51 -15.14
C SER A 103 -7.39 -33.54 -16.15
N GLN A 104 -7.70 -32.33 -15.76
CA GLN A 104 -8.19 -31.26 -16.62
C GLN A 104 -7.19 -30.92 -17.74
N LEU A 105 -5.89 -30.78 -17.42
CA LEU A 105 -4.86 -30.59 -18.44
C LEU A 105 -4.83 -31.69 -19.47
N ARG A 106 -4.90 -32.93 -19.04
CA ARG A 106 -4.93 -34.09 -19.98
C ARG A 106 -6.16 -34.06 -20.86
N LEU A 107 -7.33 -33.85 -20.29
CA LEU A 107 -8.60 -33.85 -21.01
C LEU A 107 -8.72 -32.70 -22.02
N LEU A 108 -8.33 -31.48 -21.62
CA LEU A 108 -8.55 -30.29 -22.43
C LEU A 108 -7.43 -30.03 -23.45
N THR A 109 -6.20 -30.45 -23.19
CA THR A 109 -5.04 -30.13 -24.04
C THR A 109 -4.40 -31.37 -24.69
N GLY A 110 -4.83 -32.59 -24.31
CA GLY A 110 -4.16 -33.81 -24.73
C GLY A 110 -2.74 -33.96 -24.19
N PHE A 111 -2.42 -33.28 -23.07
CA PHE A 111 -1.08 -33.25 -22.47
C PHE A 111 -0.55 -34.66 -22.19
N GLN A 112 0.63 -34.93 -22.72
CA GLN A 112 1.38 -36.15 -22.46
C GLN A 112 2.82 -35.79 -22.07
N LEU A 113 3.26 -36.21 -20.88
CA LEU A 113 4.61 -35.94 -20.38
C LEU A 113 5.69 -36.54 -21.32
N SER A 114 5.41 -37.66 -21.95
CA SER A 114 6.28 -38.36 -22.91
C SER A 114 6.34 -37.72 -24.29
N ASN A 115 5.42 -36.80 -24.61
CA ASN A 115 5.35 -36.17 -25.93
C ASN A 115 5.52 -34.65 -25.85
N PRO A 116 6.76 -34.11 -26.05
CA PRO A 116 7.03 -32.67 -25.99
C PRO A 116 6.22 -31.81 -26.95
N ALA A 117 5.70 -32.36 -28.05
CA ALA A 117 4.88 -31.60 -28.99
C ALA A 117 3.55 -31.11 -28.36
N THR A 118 3.07 -31.76 -27.30
CA THR A 118 1.85 -31.38 -26.59
C THR A 118 2.09 -30.24 -25.57
N TRP A 119 3.34 -29.99 -25.17
CA TRP A 119 3.67 -29.09 -24.08
C TRP A 119 3.38 -27.63 -24.41
N LEU A 120 3.80 -27.18 -25.61
CA LEU A 120 3.63 -25.78 -26.01
C LEU A 120 2.15 -25.37 -26.08
N ALA A 121 1.28 -26.25 -26.55
CA ALA A 121 -0.15 -26.02 -26.57
C ALA A 121 -0.72 -25.93 -25.14
N THR A 122 -0.29 -26.83 -24.26
CA THR A 122 -0.68 -26.87 -22.84
C THR A 122 -0.26 -25.63 -22.09
N PHE A 123 0.99 -25.18 -22.26
CA PHE A 123 1.52 -23.97 -21.60
C PHE A 123 0.81 -22.67 -22.00
N LYS A 124 -0.01 -22.66 -23.04
CA LYS A 124 -0.80 -21.50 -23.44
C LYS A 124 -2.22 -21.48 -22.86
N THR A 125 -2.60 -22.48 -22.09
CA THR A 125 -3.95 -22.61 -21.53
C THR A 125 -4.08 -22.01 -20.14
N SER A 126 -5.28 -21.49 -19.83
CA SER A 126 -5.59 -21.01 -18.47
C SER A 126 -5.48 -22.14 -17.42
N THR A 127 -5.80 -23.37 -17.79
CA THR A 127 -5.71 -24.56 -16.95
C THR A 127 -4.28 -24.83 -16.46
N PHE A 128 -3.27 -24.45 -17.24
CA PHE A 128 -1.87 -24.50 -16.82
C PHE A 128 -1.47 -23.26 -16.00
N PHE A 129 -1.88 -22.07 -16.44
CA PHE A 129 -1.44 -20.82 -15.81
C PHE A 129 -1.98 -20.66 -14.39
N GLN A 130 -3.19 -21.14 -14.10
CA GLN A 130 -3.76 -21.01 -12.76
C GLN A 130 -2.87 -21.68 -11.68
N PRO A 131 -2.59 -23.00 -11.74
CA PRO A 131 -1.72 -23.64 -10.75
C PRO A 131 -0.28 -23.08 -10.77
N PHE A 132 0.23 -22.68 -11.95
CA PHE A 132 1.53 -22.05 -12.08
C PHE A 132 1.61 -20.71 -11.32
N PHE A 133 0.62 -19.84 -11.50
CA PHE A 133 0.58 -18.56 -10.77
C PHE A 133 0.33 -18.75 -9.27
N ASN A 134 -0.40 -19.76 -8.85
CA ASN A 134 -0.55 -20.10 -7.44
C ASN A 134 0.81 -20.47 -6.81
N VAL A 135 1.63 -21.28 -7.50
CA VAL A 135 3.01 -21.56 -7.06
C VAL A 135 3.81 -20.26 -6.96
N LEU A 136 3.79 -19.41 -8.00
CA LEU A 136 4.53 -18.15 -7.99
C LEU A 136 4.05 -17.19 -6.91
N LEU A 137 2.76 -17.22 -6.57
CA LEU A 137 2.13 -16.32 -5.62
C LEU A 137 2.79 -16.43 -4.24
N LEU A 138 3.02 -17.64 -3.70
CA LEU A 138 3.59 -17.81 -2.37
C LEU A 138 5.11 -18.08 -2.37
N MET A 139 5.79 -18.16 -3.51
CA MET A 139 7.26 -18.25 -3.55
C MET A 139 7.96 -17.10 -2.78
N PRO A 140 7.61 -15.82 -2.97
CA PRO A 140 8.24 -14.72 -2.21
C PRO A 140 7.97 -14.82 -0.71
N PHE A 141 6.80 -15.34 -0.29
CA PHE A 141 6.46 -15.56 1.11
C PHE A 141 7.44 -16.54 1.78
N GLY A 142 7.63 -17.70 1.18
CA GLY A 142 8.56 -18.70 1.70
C GLY A 142 10.01 -18.24 1.69
N ALA A 143 10.46 -17.58 0.62
CA ALA A 143 11.77 -16.98 0.51
C ALA A 143 12.02 -15.94 1.61
N TYR A 144 11.05 -15.05 1.86
CA TYR A 144 11.14 -14.04 2.91
C TYR A 144 11.26 -14.66 4.30
N LEU A 145 10.41 -15.62 4.65
CA LEU A 145 10.47 -16.30 5.94
C LEU A 145 11.82 -16.98 6.16
N LYS A 146 12.37 -17.61 5.11
CA LYS A 146 13.69 -18.22 5.15
C LYS A 146 14.79 -17.20 5.33
N ALA A 147 14.80 -16.15 4.52
CA ALA A 147 15.83 -15.11 4.55
C ALA A 147 15.84 -14.34 5.88
N ARG A 148 14.65 -14.02 6.38
CA ARG A 148 14.48 -13.04 7.45
C ARG A 148 14.43 -13.67 8.83
N HIS A 149 13.76 -14.82 8.95
CA HIS A 149 13.51 -15.49 10.21
C HIS A 149 14.27 -16.80 10.35
N HIS A 150 14.95 -17.25 9.30
CA HIS A 150 15.70 -18.51 9.26
C HIS A 150 14.85 -19.74 9.67
N TRP A 151 13.54 -19.67 9.43
CA TRP A 151 12.64 -20.74 9.80
C TRP A 151 13.01 -22.06 9.11
N PRO A 152 12.80 -23.21 9.78
CA PRO A 152 12.95 -24.50 9.15
C PRO A 152 11.88 -24.72 8.08
N LEU A 153 12.18 -25.52 7.07
CA LEU A 153 11.30 -25.74 5.92
C LEU A 153 9.90 -26.20 6.31
N TRP A 154 9.79 -27.10 7.30
CA TRP A 154 8.49 -27.57 7.75
C TRP A 154 7.58 -26.44 8.29
N LEU A 155 8.15 -25.46 9.02
CA LEU A 155 7.40 -24.34 9.56
C LEU A 155 6.98 -23.37 8.46
N ILE A 156 7.85 -23.15 7.45
CA ILE A 156 7.52 -22.35 6.27
C ILE A 156 6.39 -23.01 5.47
N THR A 157 6.45 -24.33 5.29
CA THR A 157 5.39 -25.10 4.62
C THR A 157 4.06 -24.94 5.35
N LEU A 158 4.08 -25.10 6.68
CA LEU A 158 2.88 -24.93 7.51
C LEU A 158 2.32 -23.50 7.45
N ALA A 159 3.20 -22.48 7.49
CA ALA A 159 2.78 -21.09 7.37
C ALA A 159 2.20 -20.78 5.97
N SER A 160 2.78 -21.36 4.93
CA SER A 160 2.26 -21.23 3.55
C SER A 160 0.91 -21.90 3.39
N LEU A 161 0.73 -23.08 3.99
CA LEU A 161 -0.56 -23.78 4.04
C LEU A 161 -1.61 -22.94 4.80
N ALA A 162 -1.24 -22.38 5.95
CA ALA A 162 -2.14 -21.54 6.74
C ALA A 162 -2.56 -20.28 5.98
N LEU A 163 -1.63 -19.63 5.26
CA LEU A 163 -1.94 -18.47 4.44
C LEU A 163 -2.82 -18.83 3.24
N SER A 164 -2.53 -19.95 2.58
CA SER A 164 -3.38 -20.47 1.49
C SER A 164 -4.79 -20.81 1.98
N LEU A 165 -4.89 -21.48 3.12
CA LEU A 165 -6.18 -21.79 3.74
C LEU A 165 -6.96 -20.53 4.11
N PHE A 166 -6.29 -19.49 4.60
CA PHE A 166 -6.91 -18.18 4.84
C PHE A 166 -7.50 -17.59 3.55
N PHE A 167 -6.81 -17.68 2.42
CA PHE A 167 -7.30 -17.22 1.14
C PHE A 167 -8.53 -18.01 0.69
N GLU A 168 -8.43 -19.33 0.71
CA GLU A 168 -9.53 -20.23 0.30
C GLU A 168 -10.76 -20.08 1.19
N THR A 169 -10.58 -19.95 2.52
CA THR A 169 -11.71 -19.72 3.43
C THR A 169 -12.36 -18.36 3.20
N THR A 170 -11.59 -17.34 2.85
CA THR A 170 -12.12 -16.02 2.50
C THR A 170 -13.04 -16.10 1.27
N GLN A 171 -12.68 -16.88 0.26
CA GLN A 171 -13.50 -17.10 -0.94
C GLN A 171 -14.72 -17.97 -0.67
N LEU A 172 -14.54 -19.10 0.04
CA LEU A 172 -15.60 -20.06 0.38
C LEU A 172 -16.69 -19.42 1.24
N THR A 173 -16.31 -18.61 2.23
CA THR A 173 -17.28 -17.92 3.11
C THR A 173 -18.02 -16.77 2.43
N GLY A 174 -17.80 -16.57 1.13
CA GLY A 174 -18.35 -15.43 0.43
C GLY A 174 -17.92 -14.10 1.04
N LEU A 175 -16.63 -13.96 1.33
CA LEU A 175 -16.05 -12.80 2.03
C LEU A 175 -16.70 -12.60 3.42
N TYR A 176 -16.66 -13.66 4.22
CA TYR A 176 -17.19 -13.67 5.60
C TYR A 176 -18.67 -13.31 5.69
N GLY A 177 -19.49 -13.79 4.73
CA GLY A 177 -20.94 -13.58 4.69
C GLY A 177 -21.38 -12.31 3.94
N TYR A 178 -20.47 -11.61 3.28
CA TYR A 178 -20.85 -10.50 2.39
C TYR A 178 -21.67 -10.99 1.18
N TYR A 179 -21.27 -12.11 0.57
CA TYR A 179 -22.04 -12.82 -0.42
C TYR A 179 -22.87 -13.91 0.24
N SER A 180 -24.02 -14.24 -0.37
CA SER A 180 -24.94 -15.29 0.10
C SER A 180 -24.36 -16.70 -0.03
N ARG A 181 -23.30 -16.88 -0.83
CA ARG A 181 -22.58 -18.12 -1.07
C ARG A 181 -21.13 -17.84 -1.50
N ALA A 182 -20.33 -18.90 -1.67
CA ALA A 182 -19.00 -18.79 -2.24
C ALA A 182 -19.07 -18.14 -3.63
N TYR A 183 -18.28 -17.09 -3.86
CA TYR A 183 -18.16 -16.42 -5.18
C TYR A 183 -17.05 -17.03 -6.05
N ARG A 184 -16.18 -17.81 -5.43
CA ARG A 184 -15.18 -18.68 -6.05
C ARG A 184 -15.20 -20.03 -5.37
N MET A 185 -14.91 -21.06 -6.11
CA MET A 185 -14.86 -22.42 -5.60
C MET A 185 -13.61 -22.59 -4.73
N PHE A 186 -13.78 -23.11 -3.51
CA PHE A 186 -12.67 -23.59 -2.69
C PHE A 186 -11.99 -24.77 -3.39
N ASP A 187 -10.67 -24.70 -3.61
CA ASP A 187 -9.95 -25.74 -4.35
C ASP A 187 -8.74 -26.26 -3.54
N VAL A 188 -8.72 -27.57 -3.30
CA VAL A 188 -7.58 -28.24 -2.65
C VAL A 188 -6.32 -28.14 -3.52
N ASP A 189 -6.43 -28.06 -4.83
CA ASP A 189 -5.28 -27.86 -5.70
C ASP A 189 -4.61 -26.51 -5.48
N ASP A 190 -5.39 -25.47 -5.15
CA ASP A 190 -4.86 -24.16 -4.80
C ASP A 190 -4.11 -24.20 -3.46
N LEU A 191 -4.60 -24.99 -2.47
CA LEU A 191 -3.85 -25.22 -1.23
C LEU A 191 -2.52 -25.90 -1.48
N ILE A 192 -2.52 -26.94 -2.34
CA ILE A 192 -1.32 -27.72 -2.68
C ILE A 192 -0.30 -26.84 -3.42
N THR A 193 -0.74 -26.15 -4.47
CA THR A 193 0.15 -25.35 -5.34
C THR A 193 0.69 -24.13 -4.65
N ASN A 194 -0.11 -23.42 -3.88
CA ASN A 194 0.32 -22.30 -3.05
C ASN A 194 1.33 -22.74 -1.98
N THR A 195 1.05 -23.83 -1.25
CA THR A 195 1.95 -24.37 -0.23
C THR A 195 3.26 -24.82 -0.82
N PHE A 196 3.21 -25.52 -1.96
CA PHE A 196 4.40 -25.93 -2.71
C PHE A 196 5.21 -24.70 -3.17
N GLY A 197 4.54 -23.63 -3.59
CA GLY A 197 5.18 -22.36 -3.94
C GLY A 197 6.01 -21.78 -2.78
N GLY A 198 5.43 -21.72 -1.59
CA GLY A 198 6.13 -21.24 -0.40
C GLY A 198 7.34 -22.12 -0.03
N TRP A 199 7.18 -23.45 -0.09
CA TRP A 199 8.28 -24.39 0.09
C TRP A 199 9.38 -24.19 -0.97
N LEU A 200 8.99 -24.09 -2.24
CA LEU A 200 9.92 -23.90 -3.36
C LEU A 200 10.69 -22.57 -3.25
N GLY A 201 10.03 -21.50 -2.82
CA GLY A 201 10.69 -20.22 -2.55
C GLY A 201 11.76 -20.31 -1.47
N ALA A 202 11.47 -21.03 -0.38
CA ALA A 202 12.43 -21.24 0.69
C ALA A 202 13.60 -22.11 0.26
N VAL A 203 13.35 -23.20 -0.46
CA VAL A 203 14.41 -24.10 -0.99
C VAL A 203 15.24 -23.37 -2.04
N GLY A 204 14.60 -22.68 -3.00
CA GLY A 204 15.28 -21.91 -4.04
C GLY A 204 16.24 -20.88 -3.46
N LEU A 205 15.86 -20.23 -2.35
CA LEU A 205 16.75 -19.30 -1.66
C LEU A 205 18.00 -19.99 -1.08
N THR A 206 17.86 -21.21 -0.56
CA THR A 206 19.01 -21.94 0.00
C THR A 206 20.04 -22.36 -1.05
N LEU A 207 19.64 -22.42 -2.33
CA LEU A 207 20.54 -22.69 -3.45
C LEU A 207 21.37 -21.45 -3.85
N LEU A 208 20.96 -20.26 -3.41
CA LEU A 208 21.70 -19.03 -3.66
C LEU A 208 22.82 -18.84 -2.62
N PRO A 209 23.93 -18.20 -3.00
CA PRO A 209 25.01 -17.89 -2.06
C PRO A 209 24.48 -17.16 -0.82
N GLN A 210 24.81 -17.68 0.36
CA GLN A 210 24.29 -17.16 1.64
C GLN A 210 24.54 -15.65 1.82
N LYS A 211 25.67 -15.13 1.32
CA LYS A 211 26.00 -13.69 1.33
C LYS A 211 24.98 -12.78 0.65
N TRP A 212 24.11 -13.31 -0.21
CA TRP A 212 23.13 -12.52 -0.94
C TRP A 212 21.85 -12.29 -0.15
N TRP A 213 21.50 -13.17 0.78
CA TRP A 213 20.25 -13.12 1.51
C TRP A 213 20.40 -13.08 3.04
N THR A 214 21.57 -13.42 3.61
CA THR A 214 21.85 -13.20 5.01
C THR A 214 22.50 -11.83 5.24
N THR A 215 22.06 -11.14 6.27
CA THR A 215 22.71 -9.91 6.74
C THR A 215 23.80 -10.30 7.74
N ASP A 216 25.03 -9.92 7.45
CA ASP A 216 26.16 -10.14 8.35
C ASP A 216 26.00 -9.25 9.58
N HIS A 217 25.64 -9.84 10.72
CA HIS A 217 25.43 -9.11 11.98
C HIS A 217 26.70 -8.41 12.48
N SER A 218 27.88 -8.86 12.07
CA SER A 218 29.16 -8.28 12.52
C SER A 218 29.43 -6.89 11.94
N LYS A 219 28.84 -6.57 10.77
CA LYS A 219 28.95 -5.24 10.13
C LYS A 219 27.88 -4.23 10.57
N GLN A 220 26.91 -4.66 11.37
CA GLN A 220 25.81 -3.78 11.85
C GLN A 220 26.22 -2.83 12.98
N LEU A 221 27.36 -3.03 13.60
CA LEU A 221 27.85 -2.20 14.72
C LEU A 221 28.62 -0.94 14.28
N GLN A 222 28.95 -0.82 13.01
CA GLN A 222 29.46 0.44 12.50
C GLN A 222 28.29 1.43 12.34
N HIS A 223 28.36 2.56 13.00
CA HIS A 223 27.48 3.71 12.82
C HIS A 223 27.39 4.04 11.32
N THR A 224 26.48 3.41 10.60
CA THR A 224 26.18 3.77 9.23
C THR A 224 25.43 5.08 9.28
N ASN A 225 26.06 6.15 8.87
CA ASN A 225 25.41 7.39 8.53
C ASN A 225 24.48 7.09 7.34
N HIS A 226 23.26 6.64 7.63
CA HIS A 226 22.27 6.37 6.58
C HIS A 226 21.83 7.69 5.97
N PRO A 227 21.94 7.87 4.65
CA PRO A 227 21.48 9.08 3.99
C PRO A 227 19.97 9.26 4.10
N ILE A 228 19.21 8.17 4.26
CA ILE A 228 17.76 8.18 4.28
C ILE A 228 17.23 8.34 5.71
N ASN A 229 16.38 9.32 5.93
CA ASN A 229 15.72 9.53 7.21
C ASN A 229 14.45 8.70 7.38
N TRP A 230 14.61 7.38 7.56
CA TRP A 230 13.50 6.43 7.67
C TRP A 230 12.50 6.75 8.78
N ARG A 231 12.96 7.32 9.90
CA ARG A 231 12.07 7.72 11.00
C ARG A 231 11.10 8.80 10.55
N ARG A 232 11.59 9.78 9.80
CA ARG A 232 10.77 10.88 9.27
C ARG A 232 9.76 10.39 8.24
N ILE A 233 10.20 9.51 7.31
CA ILE A 233 9.32 8.91 6.31
C ILE A 233 8.23 8.09 6.99
N THR A 234 8.59 7.22 7.93
CA THR A 234 7.65 6.36 8.65
C THR A 234 6.66 7.20 9.47
N ALA A 235 7.12 8.24 10.16
CA ALA A 235 6.25 9.17 10.89
C ALA A 235 5.21 9.82 9.97
N LEU A 236 5.65 10.34 8.83
CA LEU A 236 4.78 10.97 7.84
C LEU A 236 3.73 10.00 7.30
N LEU A 237 4.13 8.76 6.94
CA LEU A 237 3.19 7.75 6.43
C LEU A 237 2.15 7.34 7.47
N ILE A 238 2.53 7.28 8.76
CA ILE A 238 1.58 7.01 9.85
C ILE A 238 0.60 8.16 10.00
N ASP A 239 1.07 9.40 10.05
CA ASP A 239 0.21 10.56 10.22
C ASP A 239 -0.81 10.68 9.06
N TRP A 240 -0.36 10.47 7.82
CA TRP A 240 -1.25 10.45 6.65
C TRP A 240 -2.22 9.26 6.64
N GLY A 241 -1.77 8.08 7.11
CA GLY A 241 -2.64 6.92 7.26
C GLY A 241 -3.76 7.15 8.29
N LEU A 242 -3.46 7.86 9.38
CA LEU A 242 -4.47 8.25 10.37
C LEU A 242 -5.51 9.23 9.80
N ILE A 243 -5.06 10.21 9.01
CA ILE A 243 -5.96 11.14 8.32
C ILE A 243 -6.86 10.38 7.35
N ALA A 244 -6.29 9.52 6.51
CA ALA A 244 -7.05 8.72 5.56
C ALA A 244 -8.09 7.82 6.25
N GLY A 245 -7.72 7.20 7.37
CA GLY A 245 -8.63 6.41 8.21
C GLY A 245 -9.75 7.26 8.80
N PHE A 246 -9.41 8.42 9.36
CA PHE A 246 -10.38 9.36 9.93
C PHE A 246 -11.36 9.87 8.86
N ASP A 247 -10.85 10.31 7.71
CA ASP A 247 -11.69 10.79 6.62
C ASP A 247 -12.60 9.68 6.08
N THR A 248 -12.08 8.45 5.97
CA THR A 248 -12.89 7.30 5.56
C THR A 248 -14.05 7.06 6.53
N ILE A 249 -13.76 7.02 7.84
CA ILE A 249 -14.80 6.86 8.88
C ILE A 249 -15.80 8.03 8.81
N TYR A 250 -15.32 9.26 8.70
CA TYR A 250 -16.15 10.44 8.57
C TYR A 250 -17.13 10.30 7.40
N PHE A 251 -16.67 9.96 6.20
CA PHE A 251 -17.51 9.79 5.02
C PHE A 251 -18.50 8.62 5.15
N VAL A 252 -18.08 7.52 5.77
CA VAL A 252 -18.99 6.39 6.05
C VAL A 252 -20.12 6.82 6.99
N LEU A 253 -19.80 7.56 8.07
CA LEU A 253 -20.80 8.05 9.02
C LEU A 253 -21.73 9.07 8.37
N VAL A 254 -21.21 10.03 7.61
CA VAL A 254 -22.03 11.02 6.86
C VAL A 254 -23.01 10.32 5.94
N LYS A 255 -22.54 9.28 5.20
CA LYS A 255 -23.41 8.49 4.32
C LYS A 255 -24.43 7.65 5.10
N HIS A 256 -24.02 7.03 6.20
CA HIS A 256 -24.91 6.17 7.01
C HIS A 256 -26.05 6.97 7.65
N PHE A 257 -25.74 8.14 8.19
CA PHE A 257 -26.72 9.02 8.85
C PHE A 257 -27.39 10.01 7.92
N ASN A 258 -27.11 9.94 6.61
CA ASN A 258 -27.61 10.90 5.61
C ASN A 258 -27.37 12.37 5.99
N TRP A 259 -26.23 12.65 6.64
CA TRP A 259 -25.84 14.02 6.95
C TRP A 259 -25.49 14.77 5.65
N PRO A 260 -25.76 16.08 5.59
CA PRO A 260 -25.35 16.85 4.43
C PRO A 260 -23.83 16.82 4.31
N LEU A 261 -23.33 16.46 3.11
CA LEU A 261 -21.91 16.59 2.82
C LEU A 261 -21.48 18.06 2.91
N PRO A 262 -20.33 18.37 3.49
CA PRO A 262 -19.83 19.73 3.49
C PRO A 262 -19.73 20.24 2.05
N HIS A 263 -20.30 21.38 1.78
CA HIS A 263 -20.20 22.02 0.47
C HIS A 263 -18.76 22.38 0.10
N ASP A 264 -17.86 22.45 1.10
CA ASP A 264 -16.48 22.85 0.93
C ASP A 264 -15.53 21.96 1.75
N PHE A 265 -14.81 21.09 1.06
CA PHE A 265 -13.79 20.19 1.64
C PHE A 265 -12.54 20.92 2.14
N ARG A 266 -12.40 22.22 1.87
CA ARG A 266 -11.27 23.03 2.37
C ARG A 266 -11.25 23.07 3.88
N TRP A 267 -12.42 23.14 4.51
CA TRP A 267 -12.53 23.13 5.98
C TRP A 267 -12.10 21.79 6.58
N LEU A 268 -12.46 20.68 5.96
CA LEU A 268 -12.01 19.36 6.40
C LEU A 268 -10.48 19.21 6.29
N TYR A 269 -9.92 19.68 5.17
CA TYR A 269 -8.47 19.70 4.97
C TYR A 269 -7.74 20.55 6.02
N LEU A 270 -8.22 21.75 6.33
CA LEU A 270 -7.67 22.62 7.37
C LEU A 270 -7.80 21.98 8.76
N ALA A 271 -8.96 21.37 9.06
CA ALA A 271 -9.17 20.66 10.31
C ALA A 271 -8.20 19.50 10.48
N ASN A 272 -7.95 18.72 9.43
CA ASN A 272 -6.97 17.62 9.45
C ASN A 272 -5.56 18.11 9.76
N ILE A 273 -5.11 19.20 9.13
CA ILE A 273 -3.79 19.79 9.41
C ILE A 273 -3.69 20.22 10.89
N LEU A 274 -4.72 20.87 11.39
CA LEU A 274 -4.72 21.34 12.78
C LEU A 274 -4.80 20.17 13.78
N LEU A 275 -5.66 19.18 13.54
CA LEU A 275 -5.92 18.08 14.46
C LEU A 275 -4.79 17.04 14.48
N PHE A 276 -4.21 16.70 13.32
CA PHE A 276 -3.24 15.61 13.22
C PHE A 276 -1.77 16.08 13.25
N PHE A 277 -1.50 17.34 12.90
CA PHE A 277 -0.13 17.84 12.86
C PHE A 277 0.12 18.95 13.90
N TRP A 278 -0.60 20.06 13.81
CA TRP A 278 -0.30 21.23 14.66
C TRP A 278 -0.61 20.99 16.14
N LEU A 279 -1.81 20.51 16.47
CA LEU A 279 -2.27 20.31 17.84
C LEU A 279 -1.43 19.24 18.57
N PRO A 280 -1.23 18.03 18.02
CA PRO A 280 -0.36 17.03 18.65
C PRO A 280 1.08 17.55 18.83
N ALA A 281 1.66 18.17 17.81
CA ALA A 281 3.01 18.73 17.91
C ALA A 281 3.11 19.83 18.97
N ARG A 282 2.05 20.63 19.15
CA ARG A 282 2.00 21.65 20.20
C ARG A 282 1.90 21.05 21.60
N LEU A 283 1.08 19.99 21.76
CA LEU A 283 0.86 19.33 23.06
C LEU A 283 2.03 18.40 23.44
N TRP A 284 2.68 17.74 22.47
CA TRP A 284 3.71 16.73 22.70
C TRP A 284 5.13 17.22 22.33
N GLN A 285 5.41 18.46 22.60
CA GLN A 285 6.76 19.03 22.49
C GLN A 285 7.41 18.82 21.10
N GLY A 286 6.65 19.08 20.05
CA GLY A 286 7.10 18.96 18.66
C GLY A 286 6.87 17.59 18.02
N LYS A 287 6.12 16.69 18.66
CA LYS A 287 5.82 15.33 18.12
C LYS A 287 4.41 15.26 17.60
N THR A 288 4.23 14.78 16.37
CA THR A 288 2.98 14.25 15.88
C THR A 288 2.74 12.83 16.44
N ILE A 289 1.62 12.19 16.10
CA ILE A 289 1.38 10.79 16.49
C ILE A 289 2.45 9.87 15.88
N GLY A 290 2.72 10.01 14.58
CA GLY A 290 3.80 9.29 13.89
C GLY A 290 5.18 9.64 14.47
N GLY A 291 5.42 10.91 14.78
CA GLY A 291 6.63 11.37 15.41
C GLY A 291 6.83 10.80 16.83
N TRP A 292 5.75 10.63 17.58
CA TRP A 292 5.81 9.97 18.90
C TRP A 292 6.17 8.49 18.78
N LEU A 293 5.57 7.78 17.82
CA LEU A 293 5.85 6.36 17.56
C LEU A 293 7.29 6.13 17.08
N THR A 294 7.83 7.00 16.22
CA THR A 294 9.19 6.86 15.65
C THR A 294 10.28 7.52 16.51
N ASN A 295 9.88 8.21 17.59
CA ASN A 295 10.75 9.07 18.40
C ASN A 295 11.43 10.21 17.59
N SER A 296 10.70 10.79 16.64
CA SER A 296 11.10 11.98 15.91
C SER A 296 10.30 13.21 16.39
N ARG A 297 10.96 14.37 16.44
CA ARG A 297 10.33 15.62 16.91
C ARG A 297 10.81 16.82 16.13
N ILE A 298 9.95 17.82 16.02
CA ILE A 298 10.31 19.13 15.48
C ILE A 298 10.85 20.00 16.63
N VAL A 299 12.06 20.49 16.46
CA VAL A 299 12.71 21.40 17.40
C VAL A 299 13.14 22.67 16.70
N SER A 300 13.28 23.76 17.45
CA SER A 300 13.95 24.98 16.98
C SER A 300 15.40 24.70 16.62
N VAL A 301 15.99 25.46 15.72
CA VAL A 301 17.42 25.38 15.36
C VAL A 301 18.31 25.42 16.58
N GLY A 302 17.92 26.15 17.65
CA GLY A 302 18.60 26.15 18.95
C GLY A 302 18.43 24.90 19.81
N GLY A 303 17.73 23.85 19.31
CA GLY A 303 17.49 22.58 20.02
C GLY A 303 16.36 22.65 21.06
N GLN A 304 15.76 23.81 21.28
CA GLN A 304 14.60 23.99 22.17
C GLN A 304 13.31 23.46 21.50
N VAL A 305 12.28 23.26 22.32
CA VAL A 305 10.94 22.89 21.81
C VAL A 305 10.44 24.00 20.88
N ALA A 306 9.98 23.62 19.68
CA ALA A 306 9.44 24.58 18.72
C ALA A 306 8.18 25.26 19.28
N THR A 307 8.06 26.56 19.09
CA THR A 307 6.89 27.33 19.51
C THR A 307 5.69 26.99 18.64
N GLY A 308 4.46 27.25 19.15
CA GLY A 308 3.24 27.02 18.37
C GLY A 308 3.22 27.77 17.04
N TRP A 309 3.82 28.95 16.97
CA TRP A 309 3.95 29.74 15.75
C TRP A 309 4.94 29.13 14.75
N GLN A 310 6.08 28.63 15.23
CA GLN A 310 7.04 27.91 14.41
C GLN A 310 6.45 26.64 13.80
N LEU A 311 5.66 25.89 14.61
CA LEU A 311 4.93 24.72 14.12
C LEU A 311 3.87 25.09 13.09
N LEU A 312 3.17 26.21 13.25
CA LEU A 312 2.19 26.68 12.28
C LEU A 312 2.85 27.03 10.95
N ILE A 313 3.98 27.73 10.97
CA ILE A 313 4.73 28.05 9.74
C ILE A 313 5.27 26.77 9.09
N HIS A 314 5.79 25.83 9.89
CA HIS A 314 6.35 24.57 9.40
C HIS A 314 5.27 23.75 8.67
N TYR A 315 4.16 23.44 9.33
CA TYR A 315 3.08 22.64 8.75
C TYR A 315 2.26 23.43 7.73
N GLY A 316 2.05 24.73 7.94
CA GLY A 316 1.40 25.60 6.97
C GLY A 316 2.18 25.67 5.66
N GLY A 317 3.50 25.86 5.73
CA GLY A 317 4.37 25.86 4.56
C GLY A 317 4.30 24.52 3.82
N LEU A 318 4.37 23.41 4.54
CA LEU A 318 4.34 22.07 3.94
C LEU A 318 2.97 21.76 3.32
N TYR A 319 1.89 21.95 4.09
CA TYR A 319 0.57 21.47 3.72
C TYR A 319 -0.33 22.49 3.04
N LEU A 320 -0.22 23.78 3.37
CA LEU A 320 -1.05 24.83 2.74
C LEU A 320 -0.39 25.43 1.48
N VAL A 321 0.92 25.25 1.31
CA VAL A 321 1.64 25.77 0.14
C VAL A 321 2.10 24.63 -0.77
N SER A 322 2.97 23.72 -0.28
CA SER A 322 3.61 22.71 -1.13
C SER A 322 2.61 21.72 -1.72
N LEU A 323 1.71 21.15 -0.90
CA LEU A 323 0.74 20.17 -1.39
C LEU A 323 -0.35 20.77 -2.29
N PRO A 324 -0.99 21.92 -1.97
CA PRO A 324 -1.94 22.54 -2.88
C PRO A 324 -1.34 22.93 -4.24
N LEU A 325 -0.07 23.35 -4.28
CA LEU A 325 0.62 23.60 -5.55
C LEU A 325 0.74 22.33 -6.40
N LEU A 326 1.04 21.18 -5.77
CA LEU A 326 1.06 19.89 -6.48
C LEU A 326 -0.30 19.56 -7.11
N PHE A 327 -1.40 19.76 -6.38
CA PHE A 327 -2.76 19.55 -6.91
C PHE A 327 -3.13 20.57 -7.99
N LEU A 328 -2.64 21.79 -7.87
CA LEU A 328 -2.85 22.84 -8.87
C LEU A 328 -2.20 22.48 -10.20
N ASP A 329 -0.97 21.92 -10.18
CA ASP A 329 -0.27 21.47 -11.38
C ASP A 329 -1.00 20.32 -12.08
N LEU A 330 -1.43 19.32 -11.33
CA LEU A 330 -2.26 18.22 -11.85
C LEU A 330 -3.56 18.74 -12.47
N TRP A 331 -4.18 19.76 -11.87
CA TRP A 331 -5.37 20.40 -12.40
C TRP A 331 -5.07 21.15 -13.71
N PHE A 332 -3.98 21.93 -13.77
CA PHE A 332 -3.54 22.63 -14.99
C PHE A 332 -3.23 21.64 -16.12
N PHE A 333 -2.50 20.55 -15.82
CA PHE A 333 -2.17 19.51 -16.79
C PHE A 333 -3.41 18.86 -17.40
N ASN A 334 -4.41 18.59 -16.57
CA ASN A 334 -5.68 18.03 -17.04
C ASN A 334 -6.49 19.05 -17.88
N LYS A 335 -6.37 20.34 -17.58
CA LYS A 335 -7.07 21.38 -18.31
C LYS A 335 -6.48 21.67 -19.68
N LEU A 336 -5.15 21.58 -19.84
CA LEU A 336 -4.44 21.76 -21.11
C LEU A 336 -4.89 20.80 -22.20
N GLY A 337 -5.20 19.54 -21.85
CA GLY A 337 -5.74 18.56 -22.80
C GLY A 337 -7.12 18.90 -23.38
N ASN A 338 -7.79 19.95 -22.87
CA ASN A 338 -9.16 20.31 -23.21
C ASN A 338 -9.33 21.77 -23.69
N VAL A 339 -8.24 22.54 -23.88
CA VAL A 339 -8.30 23.98 -24.28
C VAL A 339 -8.18 24.11 -25.79
N PRO A 340 -9.07 24.86 -26.45
CA PRO A 340 -8.94 25.19 -27.88
C PRO A 340 -7.66 26.00 -28.17
N SER A 341 -7.03 25.71 -29.30
CA SER A 341 -5.70 26.22 -29.71
C SER A 341 -5.44 27.73 -29.62
N PRO A 342 -6.40 28.67 -29.75
CA PRO A 342 -6.09 30.10 -29.67
C PRO A 342 -5.91 30.65 -28.25
N GLU A 343 -6.30 29.94 -27.23
CA GLU A 343 -6.15 30.36 -25.81
C GLU A 343 -4.90 29.78 -25.13
N LEU A 344 -4.15 28.89 -25.79
CA LEU A 344 -3.02 28.16 -25.23
C LEU A 344 -1.93 29.10 -24.69
N ASN A 345 -1.58 30.17 -25.40
CA ASN A 345 -0.45 31.02 -25.03
C ASN A 345 -0.49 31.68 -23.64
N ARG A 346 -1.69 31.93 -23.10
CA ARG A 346 -1.82 32.48 -21.73
C ARG A 346 -1.70 31.40 -20.65
N TRP A 347 -2.15 30.19 -20.97
CA TRP A 347 -2.09 29.06 -20.04
C TRP A 347 -0.72 28.43 -19.98
N ASP A 348 0.05 28.44 -21.08
CA ASP A 348 1.40 27.87 -21.18
C ASP A 348 2.37 28.54 -20.21
N ILE A 349 2.35 29.88 -20.09
CA ILE A 349 3.23 30.60 -19.16
C ILE A 349 2.89 30.24 -17.71
N SER A 350 1.60 30.21 -17.37
CA SER A 350 1.15 29.86 -16.01
C SER A 350 1.53 28.42 -15.65
N LEU A 351 1.39 27.49 -16.60
CA LEU A 351 1.79 26.09 -16.44
C LEU A 351 3.29 25.97 -16.21
N VAL A 352 4.11 26.61 -17.04
CA VAL A 352 5.57 26.59 -16.91
C VAL A 352 6.01 27.11 -15.55
N VAL A 353 5.41 28.21 -15.06
CA VAL A 353 5.73 28.77 -13.74
C VAL A 353 5.34 27.80 -12.62
N VAL A 354 4.15 27.22 -12.68
CA VAL A 354 3.69 26.26 -11.65
C VAL A 354 4.51 25.00 -11.68
N SER A 355 4.81 24.44 -12.86
CA SER A 355 5.64 23.23 -13.00
C SER A 355 7.09 23.46 -12.53
N LEU A 356 7.70 24.61 -12.81
CA LEU A 356 9.01 24.97 -12.27
C LEU A 356 9.00 25.10 -10.74
N THR A 357 7.96 25.73 -10.19
CA THR A 357 7.82 25.85 -8.74
C THR A 357 7.68 24.47 -8.08
N LEU A 358 6.92 23.56 -8.70
CA LEU A 358 6.77 22.19 -8.23
C LEU A 358 8.04 21.37 -8.34
N LEU A 359 8.80 21.53 -9.43
CA LEU A 359 10.11 20.89 -9.56
C LEU A 359 11.03 21.29 -8.41
N VAL A 360 11.07 22.58 -8.05
CA VAL A 360 11.87 23.06 -6.92
C VAL A 360 11.39 22.48 -5.60
N ILE A 361 10.08 22.47 -5.35
CA ILE A 361 9.49 21.91 -4.12
C ILE A 361 9.70 20.40 -4.06
N SER A 362 9.49 19.68 -5.16
CA SER A 362 9.70 18.23 -5.23
C SER A 362 11.17 17.87 -5.03
N TYR A 363 12.08 18.64 -5.59
CA TYR A 363 13.51 18.48 -5.38
C TYR A 363 13.92 18.74 -3.92
N ASP A 364 13.40 19.79 -3.30
CA ASP A 364 13.62 20.11 -1.88
C ASP A 364 13.10 18.98 -0.97
N LEU A 365 11.89 18.42 -1.27
CA LEU A 365 11.34 17.27 -0.58
C LEU A 365 12.21 16.02 -0.74
N LEU A 366 12.63 15.70 -1.96
CA LEU A 366 13.48 14.55 -2.23
C LEU A 366 14.81 14.67 -1.50
N LEU A 367 15.47 15.81 -1.55
CA LEU A 367 16.72 16.02 -0.83
C LEU A 367 16.56 15.84 0.68
N THR A 368 15.43 16.23 1.25
CA THR A 368 15.17 16.06 2.68
C THR A 368 15.03 14.59 3.08
N PHE A 369 14.50 13.74 2.21
CA PHE A 369 14.42 12.31 2.47
C PHE A 369 15.76 11.59 2.30
N PHE A 370 16.58 12.03 1.35
CA PHE A 370 17.86 11.39 1.01
C PHE A 370 19.08 12.00 1.72
N SER A 371 18.94 13.14 2.41
CA SER A 371 20.01 13.79 3.16
C SER A 371 19.56 14.12 4.57
N ARG A 372 20.38 13.78 5.57
CA ARG A 372 20.09 14.07 6.99
C ARG A 372 20.15 15.55 7.33
N ASP A 373 21.01 16.26 6.63
CA ASP A 373 21.33 17.66 6.96
C ASP A 373 20.51 18.65 6.14
N HIS A 374 19.75 18.14 5.16
CA HIS A 374 18.92 19.00 4.34
C HIS A 374 17.66 19.44 5.09
N GLN A 375 17.41 20.73 5.07
CA GLN A 375 16.22 21.35 5.66
C GLN A 375 15.27 21.79 4.56
N LEU A 376 13.99 21.45 4.69
CA LEU A 376 12.94 21.96 3.82
C LEU A 376 12.89 23.49 3.87
N TRP A 377 12.42 24.13 2.79
CA TRP A 377 12.23 25.57 2.75
C TRP A 377 11.34 26.07 3.90
N CYS A 378 10.29 25.32 4.27
CA CYS A 378 9.42 25.65 5.41
C CYS A 378 10.14 25.48 6.76
N GLU A 379 11.08 24.55 6.89
CA GLU A 379 11.94 24.38 8.08
C GLU A 379 12.90 25.53 8.22
N ARG A 380 13.52 25.98 7.12
CA ARG A 380 14.37 27.18 7.09
C ARG A 380 13.59 28.44 7.49
N LEU A 381 12.37 28.61 6.94
CA LEU A 381 11.51 29.75 7.24
C LEU A 381 11.04 29.76 8.70
N SER A 382 10.64 28.61 9.23
CA SER A 382 10.20 28.47 10.63
C SER A 382 11.34 28.39 11.63
N LYS A 383 12.59 28.32 11.16
CA LYS A 383 13.79 28.07 11.99
C LYS A 383 13.64 26.79 12.85
N THR A 384 13.13 25.74 12.23
CA THR A 384 12.93 24.43 12.86
C THR A 384 13.74 23.35 12.14
N THR A 385 13.94 22.23 12.82
CA THR A 385 14.55 21.01 12.25
C THR A 385 13.89 19.78 12.88
N VAL A 386 13.90 18.66 12.17
CA VAL A 386 13.43 17.38 12.68
C VAL A 386 14.61 16.62 13.29
N LYS A 387 14.45 16.19 14.55
CA LYS A 387 15.43 15.37 15.29
C LYS A 387 14.83 14.03 15.66
#